data_4541f447218d9012391b7c443ac5222b
#
_entry.id   4541f447218d9012391b7c443ac5222b
#
_cell.length_a   1.000
_cell.length_b   1.000
_cell.length_c   1.000
_cell.angle_alpha   90.00
_cell.angle_beta   90.00
_cell.angle_gamma   90.00
#
_symmetry.space_group_name_H-M   'P 1'
#
loop_
_entity.id
_entity.type
_entity.pdbx_description
1 polymer ?
#
loop_
_entity_poly.entity_id
_entity_poly.type
_entity_poly.pdbx_seq_one_letter_code
_entity_poly.pdbx_strand_id
1 'polypeptide(L)'
;NLKLRFKVAQAFRHFLDENGFIDIETPFLTKSTPEGARDYLVPSRTMDGHFFALPQSPQLFKQLLMIAGFDRYYQIVKCFRDEDLRADRQPEFTQVDIETSFLNEEEIREIMENLIRRVFKQVLDVDLAGDGERFLVMPYKQAMADYGSDKPDLRVKLKLVEVTDIVANSEFKVFTSVKSIHNGKVVALRVPGAAAMPRSEIDGYTEYVKIYGAKGLAYIKINDVAAGREGMQGPVVKNLSDEVVAKLVEVTGAQSGDCLLYTSDAA
;
A
#
# COMPACT_ATOMS: atom_id res chain seq x y z
N ASN A 1 -4.60 -4.44 -26.50
CA ASN A 1 -5.31 -3.93 -25.30
C ASN A 1 -6.83 -4.15 -25.38
N LEU A 2 -7.57 -3.78 -26.48
CA LEU A 2 -9.05 -3.91 -26.54
C LEU A 2 -9.51 -5.37 -26.39
N LYS A 3 -8.86 -6.34 -27.04
CA LYS A 3 -9.16 -7.77 -26.87
C LYS A 3 -8.91 -8.24 -25.43
N LEU A 4 -7.85 -7.75 -24.80
CA LEU A 4 -7.55 -8.06 -23.38
C LEU A 4 -8.65 -7.52 -22.47
N ARG A 5 -9.03 -6.25 -22.65
CA ARG A 5 -10.13 -5.61 -21.90
C ARG A 5 -11.45 -6.39 -22.04
N PHE A 6 -11.78 -6.83 -23.25
CA PHE A 6 -12.96 -7.65 -23.48
C PHE A 6 -12.91 -8.96 -22.69
N LYS A 7 -11.78 -9.69 -22.77
CA LYS A 7 -11.60 -10.97 -22.03
C LYS A 7 -11.71 -10.76 -20.51
N VAL A 8 -11.10 -9.70 -19.99
CA VAL A 8 -11.18 -9.35 -18.57
C VAL A 8 -12.64 -9.11 -18.17
N ALA A 9 -13.37 -8.28 -18.91
CA ALA A 9 -14.78 -7.97 -18.62
C ALA A 9 -15.66 -9.24 -18.65
N GLN A 10 -15.42 -10.14 -19.60
CA GLN A 10 -16.14 -11.41 -19.68
C GLN A 10 -15.80 -12.34 -18.49
N ALA A 11 -14.54 -12.41 -18.10
CA ALA A 11 -14.14 -13.21 -16.94
C ALA A 11 -14.81 -12.73 -15.64
N PHE A 12 -14.91 -11.41 -15.44
CA PHE A 12 -15.65 -10.81 -14.32
C PHE A 12 -17.14 -11.20 -14.36
N ARG A 13 -17.80 -11.03 -15.51
CA ARG A 13 -19.22 -11.37 -15.65
C ARG A 13 -19.50 -12.83 -15.33
N HIS A 14 -18.74 -13.75 -15.94
CA HIS A 14 -18.94 -15.18 -15.73
C HIS A 14 -18.76 -15.57 -14.26
N PHE A 15 -17.70 -15.07 -13.62
CA PHE A 15 -17.46 -15.39 -12.21
C PHE A 15 -18.59 -14.84 -11.32
N LEU A 16 -18.99 -13.58 -11.51
CA LEU A 16 -20.00 -12.95 -10.66
C LEU A 16 -21.38 -13.60 -10.87
N ASP A 17 -21.74 -13.90 -12.10
CA ASP A 17 -22.98 -14.62 -12.43
C ASP A 17 -23.03 -16.01 -11.79
N GLU A 18 -21.96 -16.80 -11.91
CA GLU A 18 -21.84 -18.12 -11.26
C GLU A 18 -21.91 -18.05 -9.71
N ASN A 19 -21.57 -16.90 -9.13
CA ASN A 19 -21.65 -16.65 -7.68
C ASN A 19 -22.94 -15.94 -7.26
N GLY A 20 -23.94 -15.86 -8.14
CA GLY A 20 -25.27 -15.35 -7.85
C GLY A 20 -25.37 -13.83 -7.80
N PHE A 21 -24.41 -13.11 -8.36
CA PHE A 21 -24.53 -11.66 -8.54
C PHE A 21 -25.34 -11.32 -9.76
N ILE A 22 -26.13 -10.24 -9.68
CA ILE A 22 -26.99 -9.77 -10.74
C ILE A 22 -26.41 -8.50 -11.34
N ASP A 23 -26.20 -8.49 -12.67
CA ASP A 23 -25.76 -7.30 -13.42
C ASP A 23 -26.96 -6.37 -13.60
N ILE A 24 -26.93 -5.19 -12.95
CA ILE A 24 -28.02 -4.21 -13.01
C ILE A 24 -27.49 -2.88 -13.49
N GLU A 25 -27.97 -2.43 -14.64
CA GLU A 25 -27.63 -1.13 -15.20
C GLU A 25 -28.37 0.00 -14.46
N THR A 26 -27.62 1.03 -14.08
CA THR A 26 -28.13 2.20 -13.36
C THR A 26 -28.06 3.47 -14.22
N PRO A 27 -28.91 4.49 -13.98
CA PRO A 27 -28.91 5.73 -14.75
C PRO A 27 -27.58 6.52 -14.63
N PHE A 28 -27.17 7.15 -15.74
CA PHE A 28 -26.05 8.10 -15.76
C PHE A 28 -26.45 9.55 -15.52
N LEU A 29 -27.63 9.97 -15.97
CA LEU A 29 -28.14 11.32 -15.74
C LEU A 29 -28.81 11.36 -14.36
N THR A 30 -28.06 11.71 -13.35
CA THR A 30 -28.50 11.66 -11.96
C THR A 30 -28.48 13.05 -11.30
N LYS A 31 -28.91 13.11 -10.07
CA LYS A 31 -28.69 14.27 -9.20
C LYS A 31 -27.27 14.23 -8.65
N SER A 32 -26.64 15.40 -8.50
CA SER A 32 -25.36 15.52 -7.82
C SER A 32 -25.38 14.93 -6.41
N THR A 33 -24.36 14.15 -6.07
CA THR A 33 -24.18 13.52 -4.77
C THR A 33 -22.79 13.82 -4.23
N PRO A 34 -22.63 14.08 -2.93
CA PRO A 34 -21.32 14.40 -2.35
C PRO A 34 -20.51 13.12 -2.14
N GLU A 35 -19.71 12.72 -3.15
CA GLU A 35 -18.89 11.48 -3.10
C GLU A 35 -17.37 11.74 -3.08
N GLY A 36 -16.93 12.95 -2.77
CA GLY A 36 -15.51 13.27 -2.58
C GLY A 36 -14.81 13.96 -3.75
N ALA A 37 -15.14 13.65 -5.02
CA ALA A 37 -14.69 14.42 -6.18
C ALA A 37 -15.74 15.44 -6.60
N ARG A 38 -15.42 16.31 -7.58
CA ARG A 38 -16.41 17.16 -8.23
C ARG A 38 -17.13 16.39 -9.32
N ASP A 39 -18.42 16.68 -9.48
CA ASP A 39 -19.25 16.08 -10.53
C ASP A 39 -19.08 16.82 -11.85
N TYR A 40 -19.07 16.07 -12.96
CA TYR A 40 -19.33 16.64 -14.27
C TYR A 40 -20.82 16.95 -14.42
N LEU A 41 -21.13 18.19 -14.78
CA LEU A 41 -22.50 18.65 -14.93
C LEU A 41 -22.93 18.63 -16.39
N VAL A 42 -24.17 18.15 -16.63
CA VAL A 42 -24.81 18.14 -17.94
C VAL A 42 -26.01 19.09 -17.89
N PRO A 43 -26.01 20.21 -18.63
CA PRO A 43 -27.16 21.14 -18.60
C PRO A 43 -28.42 20.49 -19.15
N SER A 44 -29.55 20.73 -18.48
CA SER A 44 -30.84 20.27 -18.93
C SER A 44 -31.40 21.23 -19.99
N ARG A 45 -31.75 20.70 -21.18
CA ARG A 45 -32.37 21.49 -22.23
C ARG A 45 -33.86 21.79 -21.95
N THR A 46 -34.51 20.95 -21.15
CA THR A 46 -35.94 21.03 -20.86
C THR A 46 -36.28 21.75 -19.57
N MET A 47 -35.29 22.01 -18.73
CA MET A 47 -35.46 22.66 -17.43
C MET A 47 -34.37 23.74 -17.28
N ASP A 48 -34.74 24.98 -17.52
CA ASP A 48 -33.84 26.11 -17.49
C ASP A 48 -33.17 26.25 -16.10
N GLY A 49 -31.85 26.48 -16.11
CA GLY A 49 -31.07 26.63 -14.89
C GLY A 49 -30.84 25.34 -14.11
N HIS A 50 -31.22 24.19 -14.63
CA HIS A 50 -31.00 22.88 -13.99
C HIS A 50 -29.97 22.06 -14.72
N PHE A 51 -29.30 21.19 -13.95
CA PHE A 51 -28.22 20.32 -14.43
C PHE A 51 -28.43 18.90 -13.92
N PHE A 52 -28.06 17.93 -14.72
CA PHE A 52 -27.79 16.58 -14.29
C PHE A 52 -26.30 16.49 -13.90
N ALA A 53 -25.96 15.53 -13.04
CA ALA A 53 -24.60 15.15 -12.75
C ALA A 53 -24.29 13.78 -13.33
N LEU A 54 -23.06 13.58 -13.86
CA LEU A 54 -22.58 12.28 -14.23
C LEU A 54 -22.08 11.55 -12.97
N PRO A 55 -22.36 10.24 -12.80
CA PRO A 55 -22.07 9.53 -11.56
C PRO A 55 -20.57 9.33 -11.34
N GLN A 56 -20.12 9.58 -10.14
CA GLN A 56 -18.77 9.21 -9.68
C GLN A 56 -18.68 7.70 -9.38
N SER A 57 -19.79 7.11 -8.96
CA SER A 57 -20.08 5.69 -8.82
C SER A 57 -21.61 5.50 -8.78
N PRO A 58 -22.15 4.29 -8.94
CA PRO A 58 -23.60 4.03 -8.79
C PRO A 58 -24.03 3.92 -7.31
N GLN A 59 -23.38 4.63 -6.39
CA GLN A 59 -23.50 4.47 -4.92
C GLN A 59 -24.94 4.53 -4.42
N LEU A 60 -25.71 5.53 -4.82
CA LEU A 60 -27.09 5.66 -4.37
C LEU A 60 -27.96 4.49 -4.85
N PHE A 61 -27.80 4.09 -6.11
CA PHE A 61 -28.62 3.05 -6.71
C PHE A 61 -28.32 1.67 -6.12
N LYS A 62 -27.04 1.33 -5.92
CA LYS A 62 -26.69 0.04 -5.33
C LYS A 62 -27.18 -0.09 -3.87
N GLN A 63 -27.18 1.00 -3.10
CA GLN A 63 -27.80 1.01 -1.76
C GLN A 63 -29.30 0.77 -1.83
N LEU A 64 -30.00 1.40 -2.77
CA LEU A 64 -31.44 1.18 -2.98
C LEU A 64 -31.72 -0.27 -3.41
N LEU A 65 -30.85 -0.87 -4.22
CA LEU A 65 -30.97 -2.27 -4.63
C LEU A 65 -30.79 -3.22 -3.43
N MET A 66 -29.85 -2.94 -2.52
CA MET A 66 -29.72 -3.72 -1.28
C MET A 66 -30.97 -3.63 -0.42
N ILE A 67 -31.57 -2.43 -0.26
CA ILE A 67 -32.83 -2.24 0.46
C ILE A 67 -33.99 -3.00 -0.22
N ALA A 68 -33.97 -3.08 -1.54
CA ALA A 68 -34.96 -3.81 -2.32
C ALA A 68 -34.78 -5.33 -2.33
N GLY A 69 -33.74 -5.87 -1.66
CA GLY A 69 -33.50 -7.31 -1.52
C GLY A 69 -32.64 -7.93 -2.64
N PHE A 70 -31.89 -7.12 -3.37
CA PHE A 70 -30.89 -7.61 -4.32
C PHE A 70 -29.56 -7.85 -3.60
N ASP A 71 -29.43 -8.96 -2.91
CA ASP A 71 -28.34 -9.24 -1.97
C ASP A 71 -26.95 -9.35 -2.60
N ARG A 72 -26.88 -9.52 -3.91
CA ARG A 72 -25.62 -9.58 -4.67
C ARG A 72 -25.80 -8.84 -6.00
N TYR A 73 -25.30 -7.62 -6.03
CA TYR A 73 -25.33 -6.74 -7.19
C TYR A 73 -23.93 -6.55 -7.75
N TYR A 74 -23.81 -6.42 -9.06
CA TYR A 74 -22.66 -5.83 -9.71
C TYR A 74 -23.02 -5.04 -10.96
N GLN A 75 -22.12 -4.19 -11.41
CA GLN A 75 -22.18 -3.51 -12.69
C GLN A 75 -20.77 -3.21 -13.20
N ILE A 76 -20.53 -3.43 -14.50
CA ILE A 76 -19.33 -2.90 -15.16
C ILE A 76 -19.70 -1.55 -15.75
N VAL A 77 -19.41 -0.47 -15.03
CA VAL A 77 -20.00 0.85 -15.21
C VAL A 77 -18.96 1.93 -15.51
N LYS A 78 -19.33 2.89 -16.35
CA LYS A 78 -18.58 4.14 -16.54
C LYS A 78 -18.78 5.06 -15.35
N CYS A 79 -17.68 5.62 -14.87
CA CYS A 79 -17.65 6.58 -13.77
C CYS A 79 -16.88 7.82 -14.19
N PHE A 80 -17.25 8.96 -13.59
CA PHE A 80 -16.76 10.27 -13.97
C PHE A 80 -16.35 11.05 -12.73
N ARG A 81 -15.14 11.62 -12.72
CA ARG A 81 -14.64 12.45 -11.61
C ARG A 81 -13.88 13.64 -12.15
N ASP A 82 -14.32 14.84 -11.82
CA ASP A 82 -13.63 16.08 -12.16
C ASP A 82 -12.63 16.41 -11.04
N GLU A 83 -11.49 15.78 -11.13
CA GLU A 83 -10.37 15.95 -10.18
C GLU A 83 -9.02 16.01 -10.88
N ASP A 84 -7.99 16.48 -10.18
CA ASP A 84 -6.64 16.56 -10.73
C ASP A 84 -6.14 15.18 -11.15
N LEU A 85 -5.60 15.10 -12.37
CA LEU A 85 -5.07 13.88 -12.95
C LEU A 85 -3.76 13.49 -12.25
N ARG A 86 -3.65 12.23 -11.91
CA ARG A 86 -2.40 11.58 -11.50
C ARG A 86 -1.99 10.56 -12.56
N ALA A 87 -0.80 9.98 -12.43
CA ALA A 87 -0.22 9.10 -13.45
C ALA A 87 -1.15 7.96 -13.94
N ASP A 88 -2.01 7.45 -13.06
CA ASP A 88 -2.92 6.32 -13.30
C ASP A 88 -4.41 6.70 -13.30
N ARG A 89 -4.75 7.98 -13.11
CA ARG A 89 -6.14 8.45 -13.03
C ARG A 89 -6.60 9.11 -14.31
N GLN A 90 -7.85 8.83 -14.69
CA GLN A 90 -8.55 9.43 -15.81
C GLN A 90 -9.89 10.01 -15.34
N PRO A 91 -10.36 11.12 -15.94
CA PRO A 91 -11.64 11.73 -15.56
C PRO A 91 -12.84 10.84 -15.89
N GLU A 92 -12.71 9.98 -16.90
CA GLU A 92 -13.65 8.93 -17.27
C GLU A 92 -12.93 7.57 -17.15
N PHE A 93 -13.48 6.66 -16.37
CA PHE A 93 -12.93 5.33 -16.17
C PHE A 93 -14.04 4.29 -15.98
N THR A 94 -13.69 3.03 -15.99
CA THR A 94 -14.64 1.93 -15.78
C THR A 94 -14.37 1.25 -14.46
N GLN A 95 -15.42 1.06 -13.67
CA GLN A 95 -15.38 0.24 -12.45
C GLN A 95 -16.07 -1.10 -12.70
N VAL A 96 -15.62 -2.13 -12.01
CA VAL A 96 -16.45 -3.27 -11.64
C VAL A 96 -16.98 -2.94 -10.25
N ASP A 97 -18.19 -2.43 -10.19
CA ASP A 97 -18.84 -2.04 -8.95
C ASP A 97 -19.61 -3.24 -8.39
N ILE A 98 -19.42 -3.56 -7.12
CA ILE A 98 -19.99 -4.74 -6.47
C ILE A 98 -20.58 -4.31 -5.13
N GLU A 99 -21.78 -4.78 -4.81
CA GLU A 99 -22.41 -4.57 -3.51
C GLU A 99 -23.03 -5.87 -3.02
N THR A 100 -22.91 -6.13 -1.72
CA THR A 100 -23.43 -7.36 -1.10
C THR A 100 -24.12 -7.06 0.23
N SER A 101 -25.17 -7.84 0.54
CA SER A 101 -25.81 -7.90 1.85
C SER A 101 -25.41 -9.17 2.57
N PHE A 102 -25.43 -9.15 3.92
CA PHE A 102 -25.30 -10.31 4.81
C PHE A 102 -23.98 -11.10 4.71
N LEU A 103 -22.92 -10.51 4.13
CA LEU A 103 -21.59 -11.09 4.11
C LEU A 103 -20.68 -10.40 5.14
N ASN A 104 -19.85 -11.18 5.80
CA ASN A 104 -18.79 -10.66 6.65
C ASN A 104 -17.52 -10.35 5.82
N GLU A 105 -16.52 -9.76 6.47
CA GLU A 105 -15.28 -9.36 5.81
C GLU A 105 -14.45 -10.52 5.22
N GLU A 106 -14.54 -11.71 5.84
CA GLU A 106 -13.80 -12.88 5.34
C GLU A 106 -14.46 -13.45 4.10
N GLU A 107 -15.78 -13.53 4.08
CA GLU A 107 -16.56 -13.98 2.93
C GLU A 107 -16.37 -13.05 1.72
N ILE A 108 -16.36 -11.72 1.95
CA ILE A 108 -16.08 -10.75 0.88
C ILE A 108 -14.67 -10.93 0.35
N ARG A 109 -13.66 -11.05 1.22
CA ARG A 109 -12.27 -11.29 0.80
C ARG A 109 -12.13 -12.57 0.00
N GLU A 110 -12.77 -13.64 0.42
CA GLU A 110 -12.74 -14.92 -0.30
C GLU A 110 -13.33 -14.82 -1.70
N ILE A 111 -14.48 -14.18 -1.84
CA ILE A 111 -15.10 -13.94 -3.16
C ILE A 111 -14.17 -13.12 -4.04
N MET A 112 -13.61 -12.02 -3.51
CA MET A 112 -12.73 -11.13 -4.29
C MET A 112 -11.41 -11.81 -4.66
N GLU A 113 -10.83 -12.60 -3.76
CA GLU A 113 -9.62 -13.37 -4.04
C GLU A 113 -9.84 -14.38 -5.17
N ASN A 114 -10.91 -15.16 -5.07
CA ASN A 114 -11.27 -16.14 -6.09
C ASN A 114 -11.56 -15.48 -7.44
N LEU A 115 -12.24 -14.33 -7.43
CA LEU A 115 -12.51 -13.51 -8.61
C LEU A 115 -11.20 -13.08 -9.30
N ILE A 116 -10.28 -12.48 -8.56
CA ILE A 116 -9.01 -12.00 -9.11
C ILE A 116 -8.14 -13.16 -9.62
N ARG A 117 -8.03 -14.25 -8.85
CA ARG A 117 -7.30 -15.46 -9.27
C ARG A 117 -7.86 -16.02 -10.58
N ARG A 118 -9.19 -16.13 -10.68
CA ARG A 118 -9.83 -16.64 -11.88
C ARG A 118 -9.60 -15.74 -13.10
N VAL A 119 -9.71 -14.41 -12.93
CA VAL A 119 -9.44 -13.45 -14.02
C VAL A 119 -8.02 -13.59 -14.54
N PHE A 120 -7.02 -13.61 -13.65
CA PHE A 120 -5.62 -13.77 -14.05
C PHE A 120 -5.36 -15.14 -14.72
N LYS A 121 -5.93 -16.21 -14.16
CA LYS A 121 -5.81 -17.55 -14.74
C LYS A 121 -6.43 -17.64 -16.14
N GLN A 122 -7.65 -17.11 -16.33
CA GLN A 122 -8.34 -17.18 -17.62
C GLN A 122 -7.74 -16.28 -18.70
N VAL A 123 -7.21 -15.13 -18.31
CA VAL A 123 -6.80 -14.10 -19.26
C VAL A 123 -5.30 -14.20 -19.58
N LEU A 124 -4.46 -14.53 -18.58
CA LEU A 124 -3.00 -14.54 -18.68
C LEU A 124 -2.38 -15.90 -18.40
N ASP A 125 -3.17 -16.92 -18.04
CA ASP A 125 -2.72 -18.24 -17.58
C ASP A 125 -1.75 -18.17 -16.37
N VAL A 126 -1.94 -17.19 -15.49
CA VAL A 126 -1.14 -16.99 -14.28
C VAL A 126 -1.98 -17.31 -13.05
N ASP A 127 -1.48 -18.16 -12.16
CA ASP A 127 -2.03 -18.31 -10.81
C ASP A 127 -1.28 -17.38 -9.85
N LEU A 128 -1.99 -16.40 -9.27
CA LEU A 128 -1.41 -15.39 -8.40
C LEU A 128 -1.09 -15.91 -6.99
N ALA A 129 -1.71 -17.00 -6.56
CA ALA A 129 -1.42 -17.57 -5.24
C ALA A 129 -0.11 -18.40 -5.23
N GLY A 130 0.45 -18.75 -6.40
CA GLY A 130 1.62 -19.62 -6.51
C GLY A 130 1.36 -20.96 -5.81
N ASP A 131 2.27 -21.34 -4.90
CA ASP A 131 2.15 -22.58 -4.13
C ASP A 131 1.18 -22.43 -2.93
N GLY A 132 0.65 -21.23 -2.68
CA GLY A 132 -0.29 -20.94 -1.61
C GLY A 132 -1.74 -21.16 -2.03
N GLU A 133 -2.57 -21.57 -1.07
CA GLU A 133 -4.01 -21.70 -1.32
C GLU A 133 -4.72 -20.33 -1.34
N ARG A 134 -4.19 -19.35 -0.64
CA ARG A 134 -4.80 -18.01 -0.44
C ARG A 134 -3.77 -16.88 -0.53
N PHE A 135 -4.26 -15.66 -0.80
CA PHE A 135 -3.45 -14.46 -0.72
C PHE A 135 -3.05 -14.16 0.71
N LEU A 136 -1.85 -13.58 0.87
CA LEU A 136 -1.39 -13.10 2.17
C LEU A 136 -2.33 -12.02 2.71
N VAL A 137 -2.81 -12.23 3.93
CA VAL A 137 -3.57 -11.21 4.67
C VAL A 137 -2.62 -10.52 5.64
N MET A 138 -2.36 -9.26 5.41
CA MET A 138 -1.46 -8.43 6.23
C MET A 138 -2.26 -7.37 6.97
N PRO A 139 -2.27 -7.36 8.32
CA PRO A 139 -2.90 -6.27 9.07
C PRO A 139 -2.23 -4.92 8.79
N TYR A 140 -3.01 -3.84 8.78
CA TYR A 140 -2.51 -2.47 8.57
C TYR A 140 -1.33 -2.13 9.49
N LYS A 141 -1.45 -2.46 10.78
CA LYS A 141 -0.38 -2.21 11.78
C LYS A 141 0.93 -2.90 11.39
N GLN A 142 0.86 -4.12 10.85
CA GLN A 142 2.03 -4.85 10.39
C GLN A 142 2.61 -4.22 9.12
N ALA A 143 1.76 -3.85 8.14
CA ALA A 143 2.20 -3.21 6.90
C ALA A 143 2.97 -1.91 7.20
N MET A 144 2.43 -1.08 8.09
CA MET A 144 3.09 0.16 8.51
C MET A 144 4.38 -0.09 9.29
N ALA A 145 4.40 -1.08 10.18
CA ALA A 145 5.60 -1.41 10.97
C ALA A 145 6.74 -1.98 10.11
N ASP A 146 6.43 -2.94 9.23
CA ASP A 146 7.42 -3.65 8.43
C ASP A 146 7.89 -2.87 7.20
N TYR A 147 7.04 -1.99 6.64
CA TYR A 147 7.30 -1.36 5.32
C TYR A 147 7.06 0.15 5.28
N GLY A 148 6.45 0.74 6.31
CA GLY A 148 6.11 2.16 6.33
C GLY A 148 5.03 2.56 5.31
N SER A 149 4.25 1.61 4.80
CA SER A 149 3.22 1.80 3.77
C SER A 149 2.06 0.84 3.96
N ASP A 150 0.85 1.31 3.69
CA ASP A 150 -0.36 0.47 3.61
C ASP A 150 -0.46 -0.35 2.30
N LYS A 151 0.46 -0.11 1.35
CA LYS A 151 0.56 -0.80 0.04
C LYS A 151 1.99 -1.29 -0.22
N PRO A 152 2.54 -2.19 0.63
CA PRO A 152 3.90 -2.64 0.47
C PRO A 152 4.08 -3.44 -0.84
N ASP A 153 5.18 -3.18 -1.55
CA ASP A 153 5.62 -4.04 -2.65
C ASP A 153 6.39 -5.24 -2.08
N LEU A 154 5.72 -6.38 -1.94
CA LEU A 154 6.30 -7.60 -1.34
C LEU A 154 7.38 -8.27 -2.22
N ARG A 155 7.61 -7.80 -3.44
CA ARG A 155 8.76 -8.22 -4.27
C ARG A 155 10.06 -7.65 -3.70
N VAL A 156 9.98 -6.52 -3.01
CA VAL A 156 11.08 -5.91 -2.27
C VAL A 156 11.12 -6.52 -0.87
N LYS A 157 12.10 -7.38 -0.63
CA LYS A 157 12.23 -8.12 0.64
C LYS A 157 12.93 -7.33 1.76
N LEU A 158 12.89 -6.01 1.71
CA LEU A 158 13.46 -5.16 2.74
C LEU A 158 12.37 -4.80 3.76
N LYS A 159 12.66 -5.08 5.04
CA LYS A 159 11.76 -4.75 6.14
C LYS A 159 12.40 -3.75 7.09
N LEU A 160 11.58 -2.84 7.59
CA LEU A 160 11.93 -1.97 8.70
C LEU A 160 11.94 -2.79 10.00
N VAL A 161 12.93 -2.55 10.85
CA VAL A 161 13.03 -3.17 12.17
C VAL A 161 13.05 -2.05 13.21
N GLU A 162 12.08 -2.04 14.11
CA GLU A 162 12.06 -1.08 15.21
C GLU A 162 13.18 -1.40 16.21
N VAL A 163 14.02 -0.42 16.47
CA VAL A 163 15.19 -0.55 17.36
C VAL A 163 15.21 0.50 18.48
N THR A 164 14.10 1.20 18.69
CA THR A 164 13.96 2.32 19.64
C THR A 164 14.50 1.97 21.01
N ASP A 165 14.07 0.87 21.61
CA ASP A 165 14.49 0.46 22.96
C ASP A 165 15.96 0.05 23.03
N ILE A 166 16.50 -0.49 21.95
CA ILE A 166 17.90 -0.94 21.87
C ILE A 166 18.84 0.26 21.88
N VAL A 167 18.51 1.30 21.10
CA VAL A 167 19.37 2.49 20.97
C VAL A 167 19.02 3.61 21.94
N ALA A 168 17.99 3.43 22.74
CA ALA A 168 17.46 4.43 23.65
C ALA A 168 18.47 4.95 24.67
N ASN A 169 19.44 4.13 25.08
CA ASN A 169 20.48 4.45 26.06
C ASN A 169 21.84 4.74 25.41
N SER A 170 21.89 4.86 24.07
CA SER A 170 23.12 5.23 23.38
C SER A 170 23.49 6.70 23.63
N GLU A 171 24.75 7.05 23.45
CA GLU A 171 25.22 8.44 23.55
C GLU A 171 24.88 9.28 22.30
N PHE A 172 24.25 8.68 21.29
CA PHE A 172 23.92 9.36 20.06
C PHE A 172 22.63 10.17 20.21
N LYS A 173 22.76 11.49 20.27
CA LYS A 173 21.66 12.44 20.56
C LYS A 173 20.43 12.27 19.65
N VAL A 174 20.61 11.88 18.38
CA VAL A 174 19.49 11.67 17.45
C VAL A 174 18.59 10.53 17.93
N PHE A 175 19.18 9.44 18.45
CA PHE A 175 18.42 8.31 18.97
C PHE A 175 17.74 8.62 20.30
N THR A 176 18.45 9.35 21.18
CA THR A 176 17.90 9.70 22.51
C THR A 176 16.81 10.79 22.46
N SER A 177 16.86 11.70 21.46
CA SER A 177 15.84 12.73 21.30
C SER A 177 14.46 12.16 20.96
N VAL A 178 14.39 10.96 20.39
CA VAL A 178 13.13 10.31 20.05
C VAL A 178 12.29 9.97 21.28
N LYS A 179 12.92 9.75 22.45
CA LYS A 179 12.22 9.52 23.73
C LYS A 179 11.31 10.69 24.17
N SER A 180 11.62 11.90 23.74
CA SER A 180 10.82 13.10 24.08
C SER A 180 9.67 13.35 23.11
N ILE A 181 9.55 12.54 22.06
CA ILE A 181 8.55 12.67 21.02
C ILE A 181 7.47 11.61 21.26
N HIS A 182 6.21 12.05 21.27
CA HIS A 182 5.07 11.14 21.42
C HIS A 182 5.05 10.15 20.24
N ASN A 183 5.07 8.85 20.54
CA ASN A 183 5.18 7.76 19.55
C ASN A 183 6.45 7.80 18.67
N GLY A 184 7.48 8.54 19.08
CA GLY A 184 8.73 8.59 18.34
C GLY A 184 9.40 7.22 18.26
N LYS A 185 9.90 6.87 17.07
CA LYS A 185 10.52 5.58 16.79
C LYS A 185 11.87 5.75 16.11
N VAL A 186 12.77 4.81 16.39
CA VAL A 186 13.98 4.60 15.60
C VAL A 186 13.80 3.27 14.86
N VAL A 187 13.91 3.33 13.55
CA VAL A 187 13.83 2.14 12.69
C VAL A 187 15.14 1.92 11.94
N ALA A 188 15.50 0.67 11.78
CA ALA A 188 16.64 0.22 11.00
C ALA A 188 16.16 -0.49 9.74
N LEU A 189 16.80 -0.23 8.61
CA LEU A 189 16.63 -0.96 7.36
C LEU A 189 17.94 -1.69 7.06
N ARG A 190 17.89 -3.02 7.04
CA ARG A 190 19.01 -3.84 6.57
C ARG A 190 19.05 -3.85 5.05
N VAL A 191 20.18 -3.45 4.47
CA VAL A 191 20.43 -3.52 3.02
C VAL A 191 21.51 -4.56 2.78
N PRO A 192 21.15 -5.77 2.30
CA PRO A 192 22.08 -6.86 2.08
C PRO A 192 23.17 -6.50 1.07
N GLY A 193 24.42 -6.83 1.36
CA GLY A 193 25.56 -6.63 0.46
C GLY A 193 26.00 -5.16 0.29
N ALA A 194 25.45 -4.22 1.04
CA ALA A 194 25.65 -2.78 0.84
C ALA A 194 26.81 -2.18 1.67
N ALA A 195 27.64 -2.98 2.32
CA ALA A 195 28.84 -2.45 3.02
C ALA A 195 29.81 -1.75 2.05
N ALA A 196 29.88 -2.23 0.80
CA ALA A 196 30.71 -1.63 -0.25
C ALA A 196 30.15 -0.32 -0.84
N MET A 197 28.91 0.05 -0.51
CA MET A 197 28.26 1.25 -1.04
C MET A 197 29.10 2.49 -0.76
N PRO A 198 29.40 3.34 -1.76
CA PRO A 198 30.18 4.55 -1.56
C PRO A 198 29.41 5.58 -0.71
N ARG A 199 30.15 6.41 0.02
CA ARG A 199 29.53 7.43 0.88
C ARG A 199 28.63 8.39 0.11
N SER A 200 29.01 8.76 -1.12
CA SER A 200 28.22 9.64 -1.97
C SER A 200 26.84 9.10 -2.27
N GLU A 201 26.68 7.78 -2.36
CA GLU A 201 25.39 7.14 -2.56
C GLU A 201 24.54 7.19 -1.29
N ILE A 202 25.14 6.96 -0.12
CA ILE A 202 24.45 7.08 1.18
C ILE A 202 24.03 8.55 1.41
N ASP A 203 24.89 9.51 1.05
CA ASP A 203 24.56 10.94 1.12
C ASP A 203 23.37 11.28 0.18
N GLY A 204 23.30 10.63 -0.99
CA GLY A 204 22.15 10.72 -1.89
C GLY A 204 20.85 10.20 -1.26
N TYR A 205 20.89 9.07 -0.58
CA TYR A 205 19.74 8.57 0.20
C TYR A 205 19.35 9.50 1.34
N THR A 206 20.34 10.15 1.98
CA THR A 206 20.08 11.15 3.02
C THR A 206 19.28 12.33 2.46
N GLU A 207 19.64 12.86 1.28
CA GLU A 207 18.88 13.92 0.63
C GLU A 207 17.48 13.44 0.19
N TYR A 208 17.38 12.20 -0.27
CA TYR A 208 16.10 11.61 -0.65
C TYR A 208 15.11 11.52 0.53
N VAL A 209 15.54 11.00 1.70
CA VAL A 209 14.63 10.88 2.85
C VAL A 209 14.24 12.23 3.44
N LYS A 210 15.06 13.29 3.26
CA LYS A 210 14.70 14.66 3.66
C LYS A 210 13.49 15.20 2.91
N ILE A 211 13.26 14.78 1.67
CA ILE A 211 12.07 15.16 0.89
C ILE A 211 10.78 14.72 1.62
N TYR A 212 10.86 13.63 2.38
CA TYR A 212 9.75 13.06 3.15
C TYR A 212 9.76 13.50 4.63
N GLY A 213 10.59 14.47 5.00
CA GLY A 213 10.60 15.07 6.34
C GLY A 213 11.62 14.49 7.31
N ALA A 214 12.37 13.44 6.96
CA ALA A 214 13.41 12.91 7.81
C ALA A 214 14.56 13.94 7.98
N LYS A 215 15.05 14.12 9.20
CA LYS A 215 16.15 15.06 9.51
C LYS A 215 17.51 14.60 9.02
N GLY A 216 17.65 13.30 8.74
CA GLY A 216 18.88 12.69 8.27
C GLY A 216 18.78 11.17 8.24
N LEU A 217 19.83 10.56 7.70
CA LEU A 217 19.97 9.11 7.61
C LEU A 217 21.31 8.73 8.25
N ALA A 218 21.27 8.00 9.36
CA ALA A 218 22.46 7.40 9.95
C ALA A 218 22.73 6.03 9.33
N TYR A 219 23.98 5.57 9.34
CA TYR A 219 24.31 4.26 8.78
C TYR A 219 25.41 3.54 9.56
N ILE A 220 25.39 2.23 9.46
CA ILE A 220 26.45 1.32 9.93
C ILE A 220 26.74 0.31 8.83
N LYS A 221 27.95 0.30 8.31
CA LYS A 221 28.46 -0.75 7.42
C LYS A 221 29.02 -1.89 8.28
N ILE A 222 28.63 -3.10 7.97
CA ILE A 222 29.04 -4.30 8.67
C ILE A 222 30.05 -5.03 7.81
N ASN A 223 31.34 -4.77 8.05
CA ASN A 223 32.39 -5.41 7.30
C ASN A 223 32.67 -6.84 7.83
N ASP A 224 32.62 -7.02 9.15
CA ASP A 224 32.80 -8.32 9.81
C ASP A 224 31.92 -8.39 11.07
N VAL A 225 30.89 -9.22 11.07
CA VAL A 225 30.04 -9.45 12.25
C VAL A 225 30.79 -10.10 13.40
N ALA A 226 31.73 -11.02 13.11
CA ALA A 226 32.44 -11.74 14.14
C ALA A 226 33.41 -10.86 14.96
N ALA A 227 33.90 -9.77 14.36
CA ALA A 227 34.72 -8.77 15.02
C ALA A 227 33.93 -7.79 15.91
N GLY A 228 32.60 -7.95 16.00
CA GLY A 228 31.75 -7.05 16.77
C GLY A 228 31.83 -5.60 16.29
N ARG A 229 31.96 -4.66 17.25
CA ARG A 229 32.03 -3.22 16.93
C ARG A 229 33.25 -2.84 16.08
N GLU A 230 34.37 -3.53 16.24
CA GLU A 230 35.59 -3.28 15.44
C GLU A 230 35.39 -3.64 13.95
N GLY A 231 34.55 -4.60 13.66
CA GLY A 231 34.15 -4.96 12.28
C GLY A 231 33.15 -4.03 11.64
N MET A 232 32.73 -2.95 12.32
CA MET A 232 31.74 -2.03 11.85
C MET A 232 32.30 -0.65 11.53
N GLN A 233 31.72 0.01 10.54
CA GLN A 233 32.11 1.33 10.10
C GLN A 233 30.90 2.25 9.94
N GLY A 234 30.93 3.42 10.55
CA GLY A 234 29.88 4.42 10.40
C GLY A 234 29.97 5.54 11.44
N PRO A 235 29.32 6.67 11.20
CA PRO A 235 29.44 7.82 12.09
C PRO A 235 28.87 7.57 13.49
N VAL A 236 27.95 6.62 13.64
CA VAL A 236 27.26 6.33 14.91
C VAL A 236 27.93 5.22 15.72
N VAL A 237 28.79 4.41 15.14
CA VAL A 237 29.39 3.22 15.77
C VAL A 237 30.11 3.56 17.06
N LYS A 238 30.87 4.68 17.10
CA LYS A 238 31.63 5.13 18.27
C LYS A 238 30.73 5.51 19.47
N ASN A 239 29.48 5.77 19.26
CA ASN A 239 28.52 6.14 20.29
C ASN A 239 27.64 4.95 20.75
N LEU A 240 27.93 3.74 20.27
CA LEU A 240 27.22 2.52 20.61
C LEU A 240 28.13 1.62 21.47
N SER A 241 27.57 1.00 22.49
CA SER A 241 28.28 -0.04 23.26
C SER A 241 28.27 -1.36 22.47
N ASP A 242 29.20 -2.26 22.85
CA ASP A 242 29.28 -3.59 22.24
C ASP A 242 27.97 -4.39 22.40
N GLU A 243 27.30 -4.23 23.54
CA GLU A 243 26.01 -4.85 23.80
C GLU A 243 24.92 -4.34 22.85
N VAL A 244 24.84 -3.04 22.60
CA VAL A 244 23.89 -2.43 21.67
C VAL A 244 24.16 -2.90 20.25
N VAL A 245 25.45 -2.97 19.85
CA VAL A 245 25.84 -3.47 18.53
C VAL A 245 25.44 -4.93 18.36
N ALA A 246 25.69 -5.80 19.34
CA ALA A 246 25.28 -7.20 19.28
C ALA A 246 23.75 -7.37 19.13
N LYS A 247 22.98 -6.62 19.92
CA LYS A 247 21.52 -6.64 19.82
C LYS A 247 21.01 -6.12 18.47
N LEU A 248 21.62 -5.07 17.91
CA LEU A 248 21.25 -4.56 16.58
C LEU A 248 21.48 -5.62 15.51
N VAL A 249 22.61 -6.32 15.54
CA VAL A 249 22.88 -7.42 14.59
C VAL A 249 21.86 -8.54 14.75
N GLU A 250 21.55 -8.94 15.98
CA GLU A 250 20.60 -9.99 16.28
C GLU A 250 19.21 -9.69 15.73
N VAL A 251 18.62 -8.52 16.08
CA VAL A 251 17.24 -8.20 15.70
C VAL A 251 17.06 -7.87 14.22
N THR A 252 18.12 -7.33 13.58
CA THR A 252 18.08 -7.02 12.13
C THR A 252 18.47 -8.22 11.27
N GLY A 253 19.07 -9.25 11.88
CA GLY A 253 19.63 -10.38 11.15
C GLY A 253 20.78 -10.00 10.22
N ALA A 254 21.48 -8.91 10.53
CA ALA A 254 22.53 -8.37 9.68
C ALA A 254 23.75 -9.30 9.61
N GLN A 255 24.39 -9.34 8.46
CA GLN A 255 25.54 -10.20 8.16
C GLN A 255 26.73 -9.37 7.68
N SER A 256 27.92 -9.99 7.67
CA SER A 256 29.10 -9.37 7.06
C SER A 256 28.83 -9.01 5.59
N GLY A 257 29.16 -7.79 5.20
CA GLY A 257 28.88 -7.25 3.88
C GLY A 257 27.61 -6.39 3.81
N ASP A 258 26.78 -6.32 4.85
CA ASP A 258 25.53 -5.55 4.87
C ASP A 258 25.74 -4.10 5.31
N CYS A 259 24.74 -3.26 5.04
CA CYS A 259 24.65 -1.92 5.61
C CYS A 259 23.31 -1.77 6.34
N LEU A 260 23.33 -1.22 7.54
CA LEU A 260 22.15 -0.81 8.26
C LEU A 260 21.95 0.69 8.07
N LEU A 261 20.80 1.08 7.59
CA LEU A 261 20.37 2.48 7.49
C LEU A 261 19.38 2.77 8.60
N TYR A 262 19.52 3.89 9.27
CA TYR A 262 18.64 4.27 10.39
C TYR A 262 18.01 5.62 10.14
N THR A 263 16.74 5.72 10.42
CA THR A 263 16.06 7.00 10.53
C THR A 263 15.32 7.09 11.85
N SER A 264 15.23 8.30 12.38
CA SER A 264 14.32 8.62 13.48
C SER A 264 13.19 9.45 12.93
N ASP A 265 11.99 8.96 13.04
CA ASP A 265 10.80 9.71 12.70
C ASP A 265 9.96 9.98 13.95
N ALA A 266 9.45 11.20 13.99
CA ALA A 266 8.34 11.55 14.84
C ALA A 266 7.10 11.43 13.95
N ALA A 267 6.48 10.26 13.94
CA ALA A 267 5.27 10.01 13.16
C ALA A 267 4.18 11.03 13.47
#